data_bf687f22cf7fb7726417f7144f4770ca
#
_entry.id   bf687f22cf7fb7726417f7144f4770ca
#
_cell.length_a   1.000
_cell.length_b   1.000
_cell.length_c   1.000
_cell.angle_alpha   90.00
_cell.angle_beta   90.00
_cell.angle_gamma   90.00
#
_symmetry.space_group_name_H-M   'P 1'
#
loop_
_entity.id
_entity.type
_entity.pdbx_description
1 polymer ?
#
loop_
_entity_poly.entity_id
_entity_poly.type
_entity_poly.pdbx_seq_one_letter_code
_entity_poly.pdbx_strand_id
1 'polypeptide(L)'
;MKLPKILKHCRVDEPGHFRLAAHDPAECFGLSTNIDDVKPILAAGIARLEELQQRLYANGQWAVLLVLQGMDAAGKDGVIKHVMSGVNPQGCEVHGFKAPSEEELRHDFLWTTTVRLPENGRIGIFNRSHYEEVLAVRVHPEMLARQKLPLRAVGKDIWQRRFQDICTFERHLSRNGTLILKFHLRISREEQRKRFLARLDEPAKRWKFSMNDVIERKRWDEYMAAYEDMIRATSTDYAPWYVIPADHKHVAWLVVSAAIIEALEGLKLEFPTIKGKALAEIKSAERALKAEKSG
;
A
#
# COMPACT_ATOMS: atom_id res chain seq x y z
N MET A 1 0.08 -21.96 -10.63
CA MET A 1 0.20 -20.87 -11.64
C MET A 1 1.44 -20.06 -11.31
N LYS A 2 2.24 -19.59 -12.29
CA LYS A 2 3.45 -18.81 -11.99
C LYS A 2 3.07 -17.40 -11.50
N LEU A 3 3.78 -16.86 -10.52
CA LEU A 3 3.54 -15.55 -9.89
C LEU A 3 3.20 -14.40 -10.88
N PRO A 4 3.91 -14.23 -12.02
CA PRO A 4 3.55 -13.19 -12.98
C PRO A 4 2.14 -13.29 -13.56
N LYS A 5 1.60 -14.51 -13.71
CA LYS A 5 0.20 -14.69 -14.17
C LYS A 5 -0.79 -14.32 -13.08
N ILE A 6 -0.45 -14.57 -11.81
CA ILE A 6 -1.27 -14.16 -10.66
C ILE A 6 -1.32 -12.64 -10.60
N LEU A 7 -0.17 -11.97 -10.71
CA LEU A 7 -0.09 -10.52 -10.67
C LEU A 7 -0.89 -9.86 -11.78
N LYS A 8 -0.81 -10.41 -13.00
CA LYS A 8 -1.64 -9.94 -14.14
C LYS A 8 -3.13 -10.09 -13.86
N HIS A 9 -3.56 -11.14 -13.14
CA HIS A 9 -4.97 -11.31 -12.77
C HIS A 9 -5.42 -10.31 -11.70
N CYS A 10 -4.55 -9.99 -10.76
CA CYS A 10 -4.85 -9.04 -9.68
C CYS A 10 -4.76 -7.58 -10.11
N ARG A 11 -3.92 -7.26 -11.09
CA ARG A 11 -3.74 -5.90 -11.60
C ARG A 11 -4.92 -5.47 -12.46
N VAL A 12 -5.40 -4.26 -12.25
CA VAL A 12 -6.52 -3.68 -13.00
C VAL A 12 -5.97 -2.84 -14.15
N ASP A 13 -5.77 -3.49 -15.32
CA ASP A 13 -5.24 -2.85 -16.52
C ASP A 13 -6.36 -2.23 -17.39
N GLU A 14 -7.60 -2.74 -17.28
CA GLU A 14 -8.77 -2.26 -18.02
C GLU A 14 -9.85 -1.72 -17.06
N PRO A 15 -9.62 -0.54 -16.44
CA PRO A 15 -10.50 -0.03 -15.40
C PRO A 15 -11.94 0.21 -15.88
N GLY A 16 -12.14 0.55 -17.15
CA GLY A 16 -13.48 0.76 -17.73
C GLY A 16 -14.39 -0.48 -17.67
N HIS A 17 -13.82 -1.68 -17.73
CA HIS A 17 -14.54 -2.95 -17.66
C HIS A 17 -14.47 -3.62 -16.27
N PHE A 18 -13.77 -3.00 -15.32
CA PHE A 18 -13.59 -3.57 -13.99
C PHE A 18 -14.93 -3.78 -13.26
N ARG A 19 -15.07 -4.94 -12.63
CA ARG A 19 -16.18 -5.29 -11.74
C ARG A 19 -15.60 -5.95 -10.48
N LEU A 20 -15.83 -5.33 -9.33
CA LEU A 20 -15.31 -5.86 -8.07
C LEU A 20 -15.87 -7.26 -7.78
N ALA A 21 -17.11 -7.54 -8.17
CA ALA A 21 -17.75 -8.84 -7.98
C ALA A 21 -17.08 -9.98 -8.78
N ALA A 22 -16.33 -9.68 -9.84
CA ALA A 22 -15.61 -10.69 -10.63
C ALA A 22 -14.31 -11.17 -9.96
N HIS A 23 -13.87 -10.52 -8.88
CA HIS A 23 -12.67 -10.91 -8.13
C HIS A 23 -13.07 -11.64 -6.86
N ASP A 24 -12.91 -12.96 -6.82
CA ASP A 24 -13.24 -13.78 -5.65
C ASP A 24 -12.28 -13.47 -4.49
N PRO A 25 -12.78 -13.06 -3.30
CA PRO A 25 -11.94 -12.79 -2.13
C PRO A 25 -11.25 -14.05 -1.57
N ALA A 26 -11.75 -15.25 -1.89
CA ALA A 26 -11.19 -16.53 -1.47
C ALA A 26 -10.27 -17.19 -2.52
N GLU A 27 -10.02 -16.52 -3.66
CA GLU A 27 -9.18 -17.06 -4.73
C GLU A 27 -7.74 -17.31 -4.24
N CYS A 28 -7.24 -18.51 -4.48
CA CYS A 28 -5.90 -18.95 -4.08
C CYS A 28 -4.93 -19.11 -5.24
N PHE A 29 -5.40 -19.05 -6.49
CA PHE A 29 -4.57 -19.24 -7.70
C PHE A 29 -3.79 -20.56 -7.73
N GLY A 30 -4.25 -21.57 -7.00
CA GLY A 30 -3.53 -22.83 -6.80
C GLY A 30 -2.34 -22.74 -5.84
N LEU A 31 -2.19 -21.64 -5.10
CA LEU A 31 -1.23 -21.51 -4.01
C LEU A 31 -1.77 -22.22 -2.76
N SER A 32 -0.87 -22.76 -1.94
CA SER A 32 -1.25 -23.34 -0.64
C SER A 32 -1.77 -22.24 0.30
N THR A 33 -2.81 -22.58 1.05
CA THR A 33 -3.31 -21.74 2.16
C THR A 33 -2.67 -22.13 3.49
N ASN A 34 -1.90 -23.24 3.53
CA ASN A 34 -1.16 -23.66 4.71
C ASN A 34 0.08 -22.76 4.89
N ILE A 35 0.24 -22.23 6.09
CA ILE A 35 1.34 -21.33 6.43
C ILE A 35 2.71 -22.02 6.27
N ASP A 36 2.82 -23.31 6.55
CA ASP A 36 4.09 -24.03 6.51
C ASP A 36 4.62 -24.18 5.07
N ASP A 37 3.73 -24.29 4.08
CA ASP A 37 4.09 -24.30 2.65
C ASP A 37 4.44 -22.88 2.15
N VAL A 38 3.80 -21.87 2.72
CA VAL A 38 3.95 -20.46 2.31
C VAL A 38 5.20 -19.82 2.90
N LYS A 39 5.56 -20.15 4.14
CA LYS A 39 6.72 -19.56 4.86
C LYS A 39 8.03 -19.54 4.06
N PRO A 40 8.46 -20.65 3.43
CA PRO A 40 9.72 -20.65 2.67
C PRO A 40 9.68 -19.71 1.46
N ILE A 41 8.55 -19.66 0.77
CA ILE A 41 8.36 -18.81 -0.41
C ILE A 41 8.33 -17.32 0.02
N LEU A 42 7.63 -17.03 1.11
CA LEU A 42 7.57 -15.67 1.66
C LEU A 42 8.96 -15.23 2.15
N ALA A 43 9.72 -16.10 2.83
CA ALA A 43 11.06 -15.80 3.30
C ALA A 43 12.02 -15.46 2.14
N ALA A 44 11.97 -16.22 1.04
CA ALA A 44 12.74 -15.94 -0.17
C ALA A 44 12.32 -14.57 -0.79
N GLY A 45 11.03 -14.27 -0.82
CA GLY A 45 10.51 -12.97 -1.27
C GLY A 45 10.99 -11.82 -0.39
N ILE A 46 10.96 -11.98 0.93
CA ILE A 46 11.45 -10.97 1.88
C ILE A 46 12.95 -10.70 1.69
N ALA A 47 13.78 -11.74 1.56
CA ALA A 47 15.21 -11.57 1.30
C ALA A 47 15.47 -10.82 -0.02
N ARG A 48 14.67 -11.12 -1.07
CA ARG A 48 14.77 -10.38 -2.33
C ARG A 48 14.33 -8.93 -2.19
N LEU A 49 13.26 -8.67 -1.44
CA LEU A 49 12.78 -7.31 -1.17
C LEU A 49 13.81 -6.49 -0.38
N GLU A 50 14.46 -7.10 0.60
CA GLU A 50 15.57 -6.48 1.36
C GLU A 50 16.71 -6.04 0.41
N GLU A 51 17.16 -6.91 -0.49
CA GLU A 51 18.19 -6.57 -1.47
C GLU A 51 17.77 -5.41 -2.37
N LEU A 52 16.53 -5.43 -2.88
CA LEU A 52 16.01 -4.37 -3.75
C LEU A 52 15.86 -3.04 -3.00
N GLN A 53 15.44 -3.09 -1.74
CA GLN A 53 15.34 -1.91 -0.89
C GLN A 53 16.73 -1.28 -0.62
N GLN A 54 17.77 -2.09 -0.39
CA GLN A 54 19.13 -1.57 -0.25
C GLN A 54 19.61 -0.86 -1.53
N ARG A 55 19.29 -1.40 -2.70
CA ARG A 55 19.59 -0.75 -3.98
C ARG A 55 18.80 0.55 -4.15
N LEU A 56 17.51 0.57 -3.79
CA LEU A 56 16.65 1.75 -3.82
C LEU A 56 17.26 2.86 -2.94
N TYR A 57 17.62 2.52 -1.72
CA TYR A 57 18.22 3.44 -0.75
C TYR A 57 19.53 4.04 -1.25
N ALA A 58 20.42 3.18 -1.75
CA ALA A 58 21.71 3.60 -2.27
C ALA A 58 21.62 4.43 -3.57
N ASN A 59 20.65 4.11 -4.42
CA ASN A 59 20.40 4.82 -5.68
C ASN A 59 19.87 6.25 -5.45
N GLY A 60 18.93 6.42 -4.50
CA GLY A 60 18.42 7.72 -4.05
C GLY A 60 17.66 8.55 -5.10
N GLN A 61 17.26 7.96 -6.24
CA GLN A 61 16.57 8.67 -7.32
C GLN A 61 15.06 8.41 -7.34
N TRP A 62 14.63 7.27 -6.80
CA TRP A 62 13.25 6.85 -6.78
C TRP A 62 12.70 6.82 -5.36
N ALA A 63 11.47 7.21 -5.20
CA ALA A 63 10.66 6.89 -4.02
C ALA A 63 9.66 5.79 -4.37
N VAL A 64 9.23 5.01 -3.38
CA VAL A 64 8.16 4.01 -3.56
C VAL A 64 7.03 4.30 -2.60
N LEU A 65 5.81 4.39 -3.11
CA LEU A 65 4.61 4.59 -2.31
C LEU A 65 3.70 3.36 -2.43
N LEU A 66 3.50 2.66 -1.33
CA LEU A 66 2.57 1.54 -1.21
C LEU A 66 1.29 2.02 -0.52
N VAL A 67 0.15 1.94 -1.22
CA VAL A 67 -1.16 2.30 -0.67
C VAL A 67 -1.94 1.03 -0.38
N LEU A 68 -2.32 0.83 0.88
CA LEU A 68 -3.12 -0.31 1.33
C LEU A 68 -4.53 0.13 1.70
N GLN A 69 -5.52 -0.35 0.95
CA GLN A 69 -6.94 -0.11 1.19
C GLN A 69 -7.71 -1.43 1.38
N GLY A 70 -8.83 -1.37 2.06
CA GLY A 70 -9.72 -2.50 2.31
C GLY A 70 -10.50 -2.31 3.60
N MET A 71 -11.59 -3.05 3.71
CA MET A 71 -12.46 -3.05 4.89
C MET A 71 -11.69 -3.35 6.19
N ASP A 72 -12.29 -3.04 7.33
CA ASP A 72 -11.72 -3.42 8.61
C ASP A 72 -11.58 -4.95 8.70
N ALA A 73 -10.52 -5.39 9.36
CA ALA A 73 -10.08 -6.78 9.40
C ALA A 73 -9.65 -7.40 8.05
N ALA A 74 -9.56 -6.66 6.94
CA ALA A 74 -9.06 -7.19 5.66
C ALA A 74 -7.60 -7.68 5.73
N GLY A 75 -6.80 -7.18 6.68
CA GLY A 75 -5.44 -7.68 6.92
C GLY A 75 -4.32 -6.71 6.56
N LYS A 76 -4.60 -5.42 6.41
CA LYS A 76 -3.62 -4.36 6.10
C LYS A 76 -2.40 -4.40 7.03
N ASP A 77 -2.60 -4.40 8.36
CA ASP A 77 -1.51 -4.52 9.35
C ASP A 77 -0.71 -5.82 9.19
N GLY A 78 -1.41 -6.91 8.82
CA GLY A 78 -0.77 -8.21 8.57
C GLY A 78 0.15 -8.19 7.36
N VAL A 79 -0.28 -7.56 6.27
CA VAL A 79 0.55 -7.36 5.07
C VAL A 79 1.79 -6.56 5.44
N ILE A 80 1.64 -5.41 6.10
CA ILE A 80 2.78 -4.59 6.53
C ILE A 80 3.74 -5.39 7.40
N LYS A 81 3.23 -6.06 8.43
CA LYS A 81 4.05 -6.85 9.37
C LYS A 81 4.84 -7.97 8.69
N HIS A 82 4.21 -8.72 7.78
CA HIS A 82 4.79 -9.95 7.25
C HIS A 82 5.55 -9.73 5.94
N VAL A 83 5.10 -8.83 5.08
CA VAL A 83 5.79 -8.53 3.81
C VAL A 83 7.02 -7.66 4.04
N MET A 84 6.95 -6.72 4.99
CA MET A 84 8.05 -5.78 5.26
C MET A 84 9.00 -6.21 6.39
N SER A 85 8.87 -7.44 6.89
CA SER A 85 9.60 -7.89 8.10
C SER A 85 11.13 -7.94 7.97
N GLY A 86 11.67 -8.05 6.76
CA GLY A 86 13.11 -8.03 6.50
C GLY A 86 13.64 -6.70 5.95
N VAL A 87 12.78 -5.73 5.72
CA VAL A 87 13.18 -4.44 5.17
C VAL A 87 13.84 -3.58 6.23
N ASN A 88 14.96 -2.92 5.89
CA ASN A 88 15.64 -2.02 6.82
C ASN A 88 14.71 -0.85 7.23
N PRO A 89 14.42 -0.69 8.54
CA PRO A 89 13.53 0.36 9.02
C PRO A 89 13.96 1.78 8.64
N GLN A 90 15.24 2.04 8.42
CA GLN A 90 15.74 3.35 7.98
C GLN A 90 15.29 3.71 6.57
N GLY A 91 14.95 2.73 5.74
CA GLY A 91 14.50 2.93 4.37
C GLY A 91 12.99 2.75 4.18
N CYS A 92 12.20 2.67 5.27
CA CYS A 92 10.78 2.39 5.21
C CYS A 92 10.01 3.19 6.25
N GLU A 93 8.93 3.84 5.85
CA GLU A 93 8.05 4.63 6.74
C GLU A 93 6.61 4.15 6.62
N VAL A 94 5.95 3.94 7.75
CA VAL A 94 4.54 3.49 7.80
C VAL A 94 3.68 4.60 8.40
N HIS A 95 2.71 5.06 7.62
CA HIS A 95 1.73 6.06 8.04
C HIS A 95 0.33 5.47 8.07
N GLY A 96 -0.31 5.50 9.25
CA GLY A 96 -1.71 5.13 9.43
C GLY A 96 -2.61 6.35 9.35
N PHE A 97 -3.55 6.35 8.40
CA PHE A 97 -4.54 7.42 8.27
C PHE A 97 -5.79 7.08 9.09
N LYS A 98 -6.17 8.01 9.95
CA LYS A 98 -7.35 7.94 10.81
C LYS A 98 -8.33 9.06 10.45
N ALA A 99 -9.42 9.18 11.19
CA ALA A 99 -10.29 10.34 11.07
C ALA A 99 -9.47 11.63 11.22
N PRO A 100 -9.68 12.63 10.32
CA PRO A 100 -8.85 13.83 10.30
C PRO A 100 -9.01 14.65 11.58
N SER A 101 -7.90 15.23 12.04
CA SER A 101 -7.84 16.19 13.13
C SER A 101 -8.44 17.53 12.71
N GLU A 102 -8.66 18.43 13.69
CA GLU A 102 -9.15 19.80 13.41
C GLU A 102 -8.14 20.61 12.55
N GLU A 103 -6.85 20.32 12.65
CA GLU A 103 -5.82 20.93 11.79
C GLU A 103 -5.96 20.41 10.36
N GLU A 104 -6.02 19.09 10.20
CA GLU A 104 -6.16 18.44 8.88
C GLU A 104 -7.43 18.90 8.16
N LEU A 105 -8.54 19.14 8.87
CA LEU A 105 -9.77 19.68 8.32
C LEU A 105 -9.71 21.14 7.84
N ARG A 106 -8.64 21.88 8.17
CA ARG A 106 -8.40 23.25 7.67
C ARG A 106 -7.66 23.28 6.33
N HIS A 107 -7.11 22.15 5.92
CA HIS A 107 -6.40 21.96 4.67
C HIS A 107 -7.25 21.21 3.64
N ASP A 108 -6.79 21.14 2.41
CA ASP A 108 -7.38 20.28 1.40
C ASP A 108 -7.14 18.80 1.74
N PHE A 109 -7.94 17.91 1.18
CA PHE A 109 -7.92 16.49 1.52
C PHE A 109 -6.61 15.75 1.16
N LEU A 110 -5.77 16.32 0.29
CA LEU A 110 -4.47 15.75 -0.08
C LEU A 110 -3.35 16.22 0.86
N TRP A 111 -3.55 17.27 1.63
CA TRP A 111 -2.51 17.84 2.48
C TRP A 111 -1.89 16.82 3.44
N THR A 112 -2.72 16.04 4.15
CA THR A 112 -2.27 15.00 5.07
C THR A 112 -1.40 13.94 4.39
N THR A 113 -1.73 13.62 3.14
CA THR A 113 -0.95 12.70 2.31
C THR A 113 0.36 13.34 1.88
N THR A 114 0.31 14.59 1.42
CA THR A 114 1.47 15.31 0.89
C THR A 114 2.61 15.42 1.90
N VAL A 115 2.29 15.71 3.16
CA VAL A 115 3.31 15.85 4.23
C VAL A 115 3.87 14.50 4.72
N ARG A 116 3.35 13.39 4.25
CA ARG A 116 3.76 12.02 4.59
C ARG A 116 4.33 11.24 3.41
N LEU A 117 4.57 11.91 2.29
CA LEU A 117 5.19 11.26 1.12
C LEU A 117 6.60 10.80 1.43
N PRO A 118 7.02 9.64 0.91
CA PRO A 118 8.39 9.16 1.13
C PRO A 118 9.42 10.03 0.40
N GLU A 119 10.58 10.19 1.03
CA GLU A 119 11.76 10.74 0.39
C GLU A 119 12.33 9.79 -0.67
N ASN A 120 13.12 10.32 -1.60
CA ASN A 120 13.85 9.49 -2.54
C ASN A 120 14.77 8.50 -1.80
N GLY A 121 14.83 7.26 -2.29
CA GLY A 121 15.53 6.15 -1.66
C GLY A 121 14.68 5.39 -0.64
N ARG A 122 13.46 5.84 -0.33
CA ARG A 122 12.62 5.25 0.71
C ARG A 122 11.34 4.63 0.19
N ILE A 123 10.77 3.72 1.00
CA ILE A 123 9.46 3.11 0.79
C ILE A 123 8.48 3.70 1.82
N GLY A 124 7.52 4.49 1.36
CA GLY A 124 6.39 4.93 2.17
C GLY A 124 5.23 3.93 2.08
N ILE A 125 4.64 3.58 3.21
CA ILE A 125 3.51 2.66 3.29
C ILE A 125 2.35 3.38 3.94
N PHE A 126 1.28 3.55 3.19
CA PHE A 126 0.04 4.14 3.66
C PHE A 126 -0.95 3.06 4.06
N ASN A 127 -1.17 2.88 5.35
CA ASN A 127 -2.24 2.06 5.91
C ASN A 127 -3.51 2.90 5.96
N ARG A 128 -4.43 2.70 5.00
CA ARG A 128 -5.40 3.68 4.50
C ARG A 128 -4.68 4.86 3.85
N SER A 129 -5.37 5.86 3.32
CA SER A 129 -4.73 6.97 2.61
C SER A 129 -5.73 8.08 2.30
N HIS A 130 -5.36 9.02 1.42
CA HIS A 130 -6.26 9.99 0.81
C HIS A 130 -7.48 9.37 0.11
N TYR A 131 -7.45 8.08 -0.18
CA TYR A 131 -8.61 7.37 -0.75
C TYR A 131 -9.78 7.25 0.22
N GLU A 132 -9.59 7.46 1.54
CA GLU A 132 -10.71 7.57 2.49
C GLU A 132 -11.68 8.70 2.11
N GLU A 133 -11.22 9.72 1.40
CA GLU A 133 -12.04 10.80 0.86
C GLU A 133 -13.15 10.30 -0.08
N VAL A 134 -12.85 9.32 -0.91
CA VAL A 134 -13.80 8.73 -1.87
C VAL A 134 -14.38 7.39 -1.40
N LEU A 135 -14.03 6.97 -0.20
CA LEU A 135 -14.53 5.79 0.49
C LEU A 135 -15.36 6.20 1.72
N ALA A 136 -14.73 6.37 2.88
CA ALA A 136 -15.42 6.68 4.13
C ALA A 136 -16.20 8.00 4.05
N VAL A 137 -15.62 9.07 3.52
CA VAL A 137 -16.30 10.37 3.39
C VAL A 137 -17.48 10.28 2.44
N ARG A 138 -17.41 9.46 1.39
CA ARG A 138 -18.52 9.23 0.46
C ARG A 138 -19.64 8.41 1.08
N VAL A 139 -19.30 7.41 1.90
CA VAL A 139 -20.28 6.57 2.61
C VAL A 139 -20.92 7.33 3.77
N HIS A 140 -20.23 8.33 4.35
CA HIS A 140 -20.64 9.13 5.48
C HIS A 140 -20.72 10.63 5.11
N PRO A 141 -21.84 11.11 4.53
CA PRO A 141 -21.98 12.49 4.07
C PRO A 141 -21.72 13.56 5.15
N GLU A 142 -21.93 13.23 6.42
CA GLU A 142 -21.63 14.09 7.56
C GLU A 142 -20.13 14.40 7.69
N MET A 143 -19.25 13.51 7.22
CA MET A 143 -17.81 13.77 7.19
C MET A 143 -17.45 14.85 6.15
N LEU A 144 -18.13 14.84 4.99
CA LEU A 144 -17.94 15.87 3.98
C LEU A 144 -18.36 17.25 4.49
N ALA A 145 -19.46 17.33 5.23
CA ALA A 145 -19.94 18.58 5.82
C ALA A 145 -18.95 19.22 6.80
N ARG A 146 -18.08 18.42 7.45
CA ARG A 146 -17.05 18.91 8.36
C ARG A 146 -15.87 19.59 7.66
N GLN A 147 -15.66 19.36 6.36
CA GLN A 147 -14.51 19.90 5.60
C GLN A 147 -14.62 21.40 5.31
N LYS A 148 -15.75 22.05 5.64
CA LYS A 148 -15.98 23.49 5.44
C LYS A 148 -15.71 23.98 4.01
N LEU A 149 -16.03 23.15 3.01
CA LEU A 149 -15.86 23.49 1.60
C LEU A 149 -16.79 24.64 1.18
N PRO A 150 -16.37 25.52 0.28
CA PRO A 150 -17.28 26.49 -0.35
C PRO A 150 -18.46 25.77 -1.04
N LEU A 151 -19.67 26.31 -0.95
CA LEU A 151 -20.87 25.68 -1.53
C LEU A 151 -20.72 25.29 -3.01
N ARG A 152 -19.99 26.11 -3.79
CA ARG A 152 -19.69 25.82 -5.20
C ARG A 152 -18.81 24.57 -5.40
N ALA A 153 -18.08 24.15 -4.37
CA ALA A 153 -17.24 22.96 -4.41
C ALA A 153 -18.00 21.67 -4.06
N VAL A 154 -19.19 21.79 -3.44
CA VAL A 154 -20.05 20.68 -3.04
C VAL A 154 -21.18 20.54 -4.05
N GLY A 155 -20.91 19.91 -5.19
CA GLY A 155 -21.87 19.66 -6.26
C GLY A 155 -22.14 18.16 -6.46
N LYS A 156 -23.07 17.84 -7.36
CA LYS A 156 -23.39 16.43 -7.71
C LYS A 156 -22.19 15.67 -8.28
N ASP A 157 -21.20 16.39 -8.81
CA ASP A 157 -19.99 15.90 -9.45
C ASP A 157 -18.78 15.87 -8.51
N ILE A 158 -18.96 16.10 -7.20
CA ILE A 158 -17.85 16.20 -6.24
C ILE A 158 -16.95 14.95 -6.27
N TRP A 159 -17.53 13.75 -6.31
CA TRP A 159 -16.75 12.50 -6.34
C TRP A 159 -15.97 12.35 -7.63
N GLN A 160 -16.55 12.75 -8.77
CA GLN A 160 -15.85 12.75 -10.06
C GLN A 160 -14.61 13.67 -10.02
N ARG A 161 -14.77 14.87 -9.46
CA ARG A 161 -13.65 15.81 -9.29
C ARG A 161 -12.60 15.26 -8.33
N ARG A 162 -13.01 14.64 -7.21
CA ARG A 162 -12.08 13.99 -6.28
C ARG A 162 -11.23 12.91 -6.97
N PHE A 163 -11.85 12.08 -7.81
CA PHE A 163 -11.09 11.09 -8.59
C PHE A 163 -10.11 11.75 -9.56
N GLN A 164 -10.47 12.84 -10.22
CA GLN A 164 -9.59 13.59 -11.10
C GLN A 164 -8.42 14.22 -10.33
N ASP A 165 -8.68 14.82 -9.17
CA ASP A 165 -7.66 15.39 -8.30
C ASP A 165 -6.65 14.33 -7.86
N ILE A 166 -7.13 13.17 -7.42
CA ILE A 166 -6.29 12.02 -7.03
C ILE A 166 -5.42 11.55 -8.20
N CYS A 167 -6.01 11.33 -9.37
CA CYS A 167 -5.25 10.91 -10.56
C CYS A 167 -4.20 11.95 -10.97
N THR A 168 -4.52 13.23 -10.86
CA THR A 168 -3.60 14.32 -11.18
C THR A 168 -2.44 14.36 -10.19
N PHE A 169 -2.72 14.21 -8.90
CA PHE A 169 -1.73 14.12 -7.83
C PHE A 169 -0.79 12.93 -8.03
N GLU A 170 -1.33 11.73 -8.23
CA GLU A 170 -0.53 10.52 -8.47
C GLU A 170 0.32 10.62 -9.75
N ARG A 171 -0.22 11.24 -10.81
CA ARG A 171 0.53 11.51 -12.04
C ARG A 171 1.69 12.47 -11.80
N HIS A 172 1.47 13.50 -11.01
CA HIS A 172 2.53 14.43 -10.61
C HIS A 172 3.65 13.70 -9.88
N LEU A 173 3.32 12.88 -8.89
CA LEU A 173 4.29 12.10 -8.13
C LEU A 173 5.07 11.13 -9.03
N SER A 174 4.38 10.38 -9.89
CA SER A 174 5.02 9.43 -10.81
C SER A 174 6.00 10.11 -11.74
N ARG A 175 5.67 11.28 -12.29
CA ARG A 175 6.57 12.07 -13.15
C ARG A 175 7.80 12.62 -12.42
N ASN A 176 7.74 12.67 -11.09
CA ASN A 176 8.82 13.14 -10.23
C ASN A 176 9.56 11.98 -9.52
N GLY A 177 9.46 10.77 -10.04
CA GLY A 177 10.26 9.64 -9.57
C GLY A 177 9.63 8.85 -8.40
N THR A 178 8.31 8.95 -8.19
CA THR A 178 7.62 8.09 -7.21
C THR A 178 6.94 6.93 -7.92
N LEU A 179 7.37 5.71 -7.64
CA LEU A 179 6.67 4.48 -8.03
C LEU A 179 5.50 4.25 -7.08
N ILE A 180 4.27 4.19 -7.62
CA ILE A 180 3.05 4.05 -6.83
C ILE A 180 2.42 2.69 -7.08
N LEU A 181 2.21 1.91 -6.02
CA LEU A 181 1.49 0.63 -6.05
C LEU A 181 0.31 0.70 -5.08
N LYS A 182 -0.88 0.39 -5.59
CA LYS A 182 -2.11 0.46 -4.80
C LYS A 182 -2.73 -0.91 -4.66
N PHE A 183 -2.99 -1.32 -3.42
CA PHE A 183 -3.51 -2.63 -3.08
C PHE A 183 -4.87 -2.51 -2.40
N HIS A 184 -5.90 -3.07 -3.03
CA HIS A 184 -7.19 -3.28 -2.40
C HIS A 184 -7.25 -4.70 -1.85
N LEU A 185 -7.19 -4.85 -0.52
CA LEU A 185 -7.35 -6.15 0.15
C LEU A 185 -8.84 -6.50 0.19
N ARG A 186 -9.26 -7.33 -0.76
CA ARG A 186 -10.64 -7.76 -0.88
C ARG A 186 -10.91 -8.93 0.06
N ILE A 187 -11.68 -8.67 1.11
CA ILE A 187 -12.18 -9.67 2.05
C ILE A 187 -13.65 -9.95 1.79
N SER A 188 -14.11 -11.20 2.02
CA SER A 188 -15.53 -11.51 2.04
C SER A 188 -16.20 -11.02 3.32
N ARG A 189 -17.51 -10.76 3.23
CA ARG A 189 -18.31 -10.37 4.39
C ARG A 189 -18.28 -11.45 5.48
N GLU A 190 -18.28 -12.71 5.10
CA GLU A 190 -18.23 -13.84 6.04
C GLU A 190 -16.88 -13.96 6.74
N GLU A 191 -15.77 -13.86 5.99
CA GLU A 191 -14.42 -13.91 6.58
C GLU A 191 -14.17 -12.72 7.51
N GLN A 192 -14.66 -11.52 7.16
CA GLN A 192 -14.60 -10.36 8.06
C GLN A 192 -15.31 -10.66 9.39
N ARG A 193 -16.51 -11.27 9.35
CA ARG A 193 -17.25 -11.67 10.55
C ARG A 193 -16.45 -12.63 11.41
N LYS A 194 -15.85 -13.66 10.79
CA LYS A 194 -15.00 -14.63 11.49
C LYS A 194 -13.81 -13.95 12.17
N ARG A 195 -13.15 -13.02 11.47
CA ARG A 195 -12.00 -12.27 12.04
C ARG A 195 -12.40 -11.36 13.20
N PHE A 196 -13.56 -10.74 13.15
CA PHE A 196 -14.07 -9.94 14.27
C PHE A 196 -14.36 -10.81 15.49
N LEU A 197 -15.03 -11.95 15.31
CA LEU A 197 -15.29 -12.90 16.40
C LEU A 197 -13.98 -13.43 17.00
N ALA A 198 -13.04 -13.88 16.17
CA ALA A 198 -11.72 -14.34 16.65
C ALA A 198 -10.96 -13.24 17.41
N ARG A 199 -11.15 -11.95 17.06
CA ARG A 199 -10.55 -10.83 17.78
C ARG A 199 -11.17 -10.64 19.18
N LEU A 200 -12.48 -10.88 19.30
CA LEU A 200 -13.19 -10.81 20.58
C LEU A 200 -12.85 -11.98 21.50
N ASP A 201 -12.63 -13.17 20.93
CA ASP A 201 -12.29 -14.38 21.67
C ASP A 201 -10.84 -14.32 22.24
N GLU A 202 -9.93 -13.58 21.60
CA GLU A 202 -8.53 -13.47 22.01
C GLU A 202 -8.29 -12.24 22.89
N PRO A 203 -8.08 -12.39 24.21
CA PRO A 203 -7.93 -11.26 25.15
C PRO A 203 -6.87 -10.23 24.73
N ALA A 204 -5.73 -10.71 24.20
CA ALA A 204 -4.64 -9.86 23.73
C ALA A 204 -4.98 -9.01 22.49
N LYS A 205 -6.09 -9.27 21.83
CA LYS A 205 -6.54 -8.54 20.62
C LYS A 205 -7.81 -7.72 20.84
N ARG A 206 -8.50 -7.88 21.98
CA ARG A 206 -9.78 -7.18 22.28
C ARG A 206 -9.65 -5.67 22.20
N TRP A 207 -8.51 -5.11 22.59
CA TRP A 207 -8.24 -3.67 22.51
C TRP A 207 -8.32 -3.08 21.10
N LYS A 208 -8.21 -3.91 20.07
CA LYS A 208 -8.37 -3.50 18.65
C LYS A 208 -9.83 -3.46 18.20
N PHE A 209 -10.74 -3.99 18.99
CA PHE A 209 -12.16 -4.04 18.64
C PHE A 209 -12.83 -2.69 18.92
N SER A 210 -13.63 -2.24 17.98
CA SER A 210 -14.50 -1.08 18.13
C SER A 210 -15.92 -1.45 17.74
N MET A 211 -16.90 -0.94 18.49
CA MET A 211 -18.31 -1.06 18.08
C MET A 211 -18.55 -0.41 16.72
N ASN A 212 -17.75 0.61 16.37
CA ASN A 212 -17.79 1.23 15.05
C ASN A 212 -17.53 0.24 13.92
N ASP A 213 -16.65 -0.75 14.12
CA ASP A 213 -16.39 -1.80 13.12
C ASP A 213 -17.68 -2.57 12.75
N VAL A 214 -18.58 -2.77 13.73
CA VAL A 214 -19.87 -3.44 13.51
C VAL A 214 -20.86 -2.51 12.80
N ILE A 215 -20.82 -1.22 13.10
CA ILE A 215 -21.66 -0.21 12.44
C ILE A 215 -21.28 -0.07 10.98
N GLU A 216 -19.97 0.08 10.70
CA GLU A 216 -19.43 0.17 9.33
C GLU A 216 -19.78 -1.06 8.50
N ARG A 217 -19.75 -2.25 9.10
CA ARG A 217 -20.15 -3.49 8.44
C ARG A 217 -21.60 -3.49 7.94
N LYS A 218 -22.49 -2.72 8.54
CA LYS A 218 -23.90 -2.59 8.08
C LYS A 218 -23.99 -1.87 6.73
N ARG A 219 -23.01 -1.02 6.43
CA ARG A 219 -22.90 -0.26 5.17
C ARG A 219 -22.06 -0.99 4.11
N TRP A 220 -21.93 -2.30 4.21
CA TRP A 220 -21.09 -3.14 3.35
C TRP A 220 -21.27 -2.86 1.86
N ASP A 221 -22.53 -2.81 1.39
CA ASP A 221 -22.82 -2.66 -0.04
C ASP A 221 -22.46 -1.26 -0.55
N GLU A 222 -22.61 -0.25 0.29
CA GLU A 222 -22.19 1.13 -0.01
C GLU A 222 -20.66 1.19 -0.17
N TYR A 223 -19.91 0.53 0.73
CA TYR A 223 -18.45 0.43 0.60
C TYR A 223 -18.02 -0.36 -0.62
N MET A 224 -18.69 -1.49 -0.95
CA MET A 224 -18.35 -2.26 -2.16
C MET A 224 -18.57 -1.44 -3.42
N ALA A 225 -19.64 -0.67 -3.51
CA ALA A 225 -19.88 0.25 -4.62
C ALA A 225 -18.82 1.37 -4.68
N ALA A 226 -18.45 1.94 -3.53
CA ALA A 226 -17.42 2.97 -3.46
C ALA A 226 -16.03 2.45 -3.88
N TYR A 227 -15.65 1.22 -3.46
CA TYR A 227 -14.41 0.57 -3.89
C TYR A 227 -14.40 0.29 -5.39
N GLU A 228 -15.49 -0.21 -5.96
CA GLU A 228 -15.59 -0.46 -7.41
C GLU A 228 -15.40 0.83 -8.20
N ASP A 229 -16.12 1.89 -7.84
CA ASP A 229 -16.03 3.20 -8.50
C ASP A 229 -14.62 3.81 -8.36
N MET A 230 -14.04 3.74 -7.16
CA MET A 230 -12.69 4.21 -6.87
C MET A 230 -11.66 3.50 -7.78
N ILE A 231 -11.67 2.18 -7.83
CA ILE A 231 -10.73 1.41 -8.64
C ILE A 231 -10.92 1.71 -10.13
N ARG A 232 -12.17 1.77 -10.60
CA ARG A 232 -12.50 2.11 -11.99
C ARG A 232 -12.03 3.51 -12.39
N ALA A 233 -12.17 4.47 -11.50
CA ALA A 233 -11.84 5.86 -11.77
C ALA A 233 -10.34 6.17 -11.65
N THR A 234 -9.60 5.40 -10.85
CA THR A 234 -8.24 5.77 -10.44
C THR A 234 -7.17 4.71 -10.72
N SER A 235 -7.50 3.54 -11.33
CA SER A 235 -6.45 2.65 -11.82
C SER A 235 -5.86 3.23 -13.11
N THR A 236 -4.56 3.48 -13.09
CA THR A 236 -3.83 4.09 -14.23
C THR A 236 -2.52 3.33 -14.46
N ASP A 237 -1.94 3.47 -15.64
CA ASP A 237 -0.67 2.81 -15.98
C ASP A 237 0.47 3.22 -15.04
N TYR A 238 0.48 4.48 -14.58
CA TYR A 238 1.50 5.03 -13.69
C TYR A 238 1.22 4.78 -12.20
N ALA A 239 0.00 4.39 -11.83
CA ALA A 239 -0.41 4.07 -10.46
C ALA A 239 -1.55 3.01 -10.50
N PRO A 240 -1.24 1.75 -10.81
CA PRO A 240 -2.24 0.70 -10.94
C PRO A 240 -2.80 0.25 -9.59
N TRP A 241 -4.07 -0.16 -9.60
CA TRP A 241 -4.65 -0.93 -8.51
C TRP A 241 -4.41 -2.43 -8.71
N TYR A 242 -4.10 -3.10 -7.59
CA TYR A 242 -4.11 -4.54 -7.48
C TYR A 242 -5.23 -4.96 -6.53
N VAL A 243 -6.16 -5.79 -7.01
CA VAL A 243 -7.23 -6.38 -6.18
C VAL A 243 -6.73 -7.72 -5.65
N ILE A 244 -6.44 -7.75 -4.37
CA ILE A 244 -5.79 -8.87 -3.70
C ILE A 244 -6.84 -9.71 -2.97
N PRO A 245 -7.03 -11.01 -3.29
CA PRO A 245 -7.89 -11.88 -2.51
C PRO A 245 -7.33 -12.00 -1.09
N ALA A 246 -8.14 -11.69 -0.07
CA ALA A 246 -7.66 -11.53 1.28
C ALA A 246 -8.31 -12.43 2.32
N ASP A 247 -9.18 -13.36 1.93
CA ASP A 247 -9.74 -14.36 2.84
C ASP A 247 -8.64 -15.29 3.35
N HIS A 248 -7.67 -15.62 2.50
CA HIS A 248 -6.48 -16.38 2.86
C HIS A 248 -5.29 -15.43 3.06
N LYS A 249 -4.99 -15.08 4.32
CA LYS A 249 -3.93 -14.10 4.68
C LYS A 249 -2.59 -14.40 4.03
N HIS A 250 -2.20 -15.67 3.99
CA HIS A 250 -0.89 -16.10 3.48
C HIS A 250 -0.79 -15.92 1.97
N VAL A 251 -1.88 -16.17 1.24
CA VAL A 251 -1.97 -15.90 -0.21
C VAL A 251 -1.83 -14.40 -0.47
N ALA A 252 -2.55 -13.57 0.29
CA ALA A 252 -2.46 -12.11 0.17
C ALA A 252 -1.02 -11.62 0.38
N TRP A 253 -0.29 -12.13 1.38
CA TRP A 253 1.11 -11.74 1.63
C TRP A 253 2.02 -12.10 0.46
N LEU A 254 1.88 -13.30 -0.11
CA LEU A 254 2.67 -13.73 -1.27
C LEU A 254 2.41 -12.84 -2.49
N VAL A 255 1.15 -12.56 -2.78
CA VAL A 255 0.78 -11.76 -3.96
C VAL A 255 1.26 -10.31 -3.82
N VAL A 256 1.07 -9.70 -2.65
CA VAL A 256 1.56 -8.33 -2.39
C VAL A 256 3.09 -8.27 -2.45
N SER A 257 3.79 -9.23 -1.82
CA SER A 257 5.25 -9.30 -1.88
C SER A 257 5.75 -9.41 -3.32
N ALA A 258 5.16 -10.31 -4.10
CA ALA A 258 5.52 -10.50 -5.51
C ALA A 258 5.28 -9.24 -6.36
N ALA A 259 4.18 -8.51 -6.14
CA ALA A 259 3.89 -7.26 -6.86
C ALA A 259 4.93 -6.17 -6.55
N ILE A 260 5.33 -6.03 -5.29
CA ILE A 260 6.36 -5.06 -4.90
C ILE A 260 7.71 -5.42 -5.51
N ILE A 261 8.10 -6.70 -5.46
CA ILE A 261 9.36 -7.19 -6.04
C ILE A 261 9.39 -6.94 -7.55
N GLU A 262 8.34 -7.35 -8.29
CA GLU A 262 8.26 -7.15 -9.74
C GLU A 262 8.38 -5.67 -10.11
N ALA A 263 7.72 -4.79 -9.38
CA ALA A 263 7.75 -3.35 -9.63
C ALA A 263 9.15 -2.74 -9.34
N LEU A 264 9.80 -3.14 -8.24
CA LEU A 264 11.17 -2.71 -7.92
C LEU A 264 12.20 -3.23 -8.92
N GLU A 265 12.06 -4.48 -9.38
CA GLU A 265 12.92 -5.05 -10.44
C GLU A 265 12.77 -4.29 -11.76
N GLY A 266 11.55 -3.83 -12.06
CA GLY A 266 11.26 -2.98 -13.21
C GLY A 266 12.02 -1.66 -13.23
N LEU A 267 12.39 -1.12 -12.06
CA LEU A 267 13.20 0.10 -11.94
C LEU A 267 14.68 -0.10 -12.30
N LYS A 268 15.15 -1.35 -12.41
CA LYS A 268 16.56 -1.69 -12.73
C LYS A 268 17.58 -0.97 -11.83
N LEU A 269 17.30 -0.96 -10.53
CA LEU A 269 18.10 -0.25 -9.53
C LEU A 269 19.49 -0.86 -9.41
N GLU A 270 20.51 0.00 -9.44
CA GLU A 270 21.92 -0.37 -9.27
C GLU A 270 22.54 0.43 -8.12
N PHE A 271 23.55 -0.15 -7.46
CA PHE A 271 24.36 0.62 -6.53
C PHE A 271 25.16 1.69 -7.28
N PRO A 272 25.36 2.88 -6.69
CA PRO A 272 26.16 3.93 -7.30
C PRO A 272 27.58 3.45 -7.62
N THR A 273 28.02 3.66 -8.85
CA THR A 273 29.39 3.36 -9.24
C THR A 273 30.35 4.45 -8.77
N ILE A 274 31.27 4.09 -7.87
CA ILE A 274 32.26 5.01 -7.34
C ILE A 274 33.43 5.12 -8.33
N LYS A 275 33.72 6.33 -8.84
CA LYS A 275 34.78 6.61 -9.83
C LYS A 275 35.59 7.85 -9.45
N GLY A 276 36.75 8.04 -10.14
CA GLY A 276 37.55 9.26 -10.04
C GLY A 276 38.08 9.54 -8.64
N LYS A 277 37.93 10.76 -8.15
CA LYS A 277 38.45 11.23 -6.86
C LYS A 277 37.94 10.42 -5.67
N ALA A 278 36.64 10.10 -5.64
CA ALA A 278 36.05 9.29 -4.57
C ALA A 278 36.63 7.88 -4.49
N LEU A 279 36.95 7.24 -5.62
CA LEU A 279 37.61 5.95 -5.63
C LEU A 279 39.08 6.05 -5.11
N ALA A 280 39.79 7.14 -5.43
CA ALA A 280 41.14 7.38 -4.91
C ALA A 280 41.11 7.61 -3.38
N GLU A 281 40.13 8.34 -2.87
CA GLU A 281 39.94 8.55 -1.43
C GLU A 281 39.67 7.25 -0.70
N ILE A 282 38.80 6.38 -1.21
CA ILE A 282 38.52 5.04 -0.64
C ILE A 282 39.81 4.20 -0.58
N LYS A 283 40.57 4.15 -1.67
CA LYS A 283 41.86 3.40 -1.70
C LYS A 283 42.89 3.96 -0.72
N SER A 284 42.89 5.27 -0.50
CA SER A 284 43.76 5.91 0.48
C SER A 284 43.32 5.56 1.92
N ALA A 285 42.04 5.63 2.20
CA ALA A 285 41.46 5.23 3.50
C ALA A 285 41.73 3.75 3.79
N GLU A 286 41.55 2.88 2.80
CA GLU A 286 41.82 1.44 2.94
C GLU A 286 43.31 1.18 3.31
N ARG A 287 44.26 1.87 2.67
CA ARG A 287 45.68 1.79 3.02
C ARG A 287 45.99 2.25 4.42
N ALA A 288 45.40 3.38 4.83
CA ALA A 288 45.56 3.94 6.18
C ALA A 288 45.06 2.93 7.25
N LEU A 289 43.83 2.40 7.08
CA LEU A 289 43.25 1.43 8.00
C LEU A 289 44.06 0.12 8.08
N LYS A 290 44.57 -0.37 6.94
CA LYS A 290 45.45 -1.57 6.90
C LYS A 290 46.83 -1.33 7.55
N ALA A 291 47.31 -0.09 7.62
CA ALA A 291 48.56 0.28 8.26
C ALA A 291 48.44 0.44 9.79
N GLU A 292 47.22 0.56 10.32
CA GLU A 292 46.97 0.57 11.78
C GLU A 292 47.37 -0.81 12.33
N LYS A 293 48.35 -0.84 13.24
CA LYS A 293 48.70 -2.07 13.98
C LYS A 293 47.55 -2.37 14.94
N SER A 294 47.06 -3.63 14.93
CA SER A 294 46.13 -4.10 15.98
C SER A 294 46.85 -3.92 17.32
N GLY A 295 46.31 -2.98 18.14
CA GLY A 295 46.78 -2.74 19.48
C GLY A 295 46.38 -3.86 20.45
#